data_4ab284da7a4fbdad32d52b8c1b569544
#
_entry.id   4ab284da7a4fbdad32d52b8c1b569544
#
_cell.length_a   1.000
_cell.length_b   1.000
_cell.length_c   1.000
_cell.angle_alpha   90.00
_cell.angle_beta   90.00
_cell.angle_gamma   90.00
#
_symmetry.space_group_name_H-M   'P 1'
#
loop_
_entity.id
_entity.type
_entity.pdbx_description
1 polymer ?
#
loop_
_entity_poly.entity_id
_entity_poly.type
_entity_poly.pdbx_seq_one_letter_code
_entity_poly.pdbx_strand_id
1 'polypeptide(L)'
;ARCASCHQMSASSPVGTDNRFHNVGVSARHQEFEKLANTALEILAKNASKEELDRLALETDISELGRFVVTRNPSDIGAFKTSQVRNVGVTAPYMHDGSMATLWDVIDHYNKGGEANRYLDGGIEPLNLSEAEVTELVAFLFTLTDDRFANSNRAEMDRQRQLAAQRRPFRDEDVASRKVLPFEPRATGKR
;
A
#
# COMPACT_ATOMS: atom_id res chain seq x y z
N ALA A 1 -5.75 8.40 9.58
CA ALA A 1 -5.45 7.32 8.63
C ALA A 1 -5.69 5.97 9.28
N ARG A 2 -6.28 5.02 8.55
CA ARG A 2 -6.61 3.68 9.10
C ARG A 2 -5.42 2.69 9.08
N CYS A 3 -4.20 3.16 8.98
CA CYS A 3 -2.99 2.32 8.88
C CYS A 3 -2.90 1.28 10.02
N ALA A 4 -3.33 1.64 11.23
CA ALA A 4 -3.33 0.75 12.39
C ALA A 4 -4.31 -0.43 12.29
N SER A 5 -5.22 -0.47 11.29
CA SER A 5 -6.08 -1.64 11.09
C SER A 5 -5.29 -2.87 10.60
N CYS A 6 -4.24 -2.64 9.80
CA CYS A 6 -3.34 -3.65 9.28
C CYS A 6 -1.96 -3.62 9.98
N HIS A 7 -1.41 -2.41 10.22
CA HIS A 7 -0.13 -2.22 10.89
C HIS A 7 -0.31 -2.07 12.41
N GLN A 8 -0.81 -3.13 13.04
CA GLN A 8 -1.08 -3.16 14.48
C GLN A 8 0.22 -3.19 15.27
N MET A 9 0.32 -2.31 16.28
CA MET A 9 1.43 -2.27 17.22
C MET A 9 0.88 -2.43 18.65
N SER A 10 1.43 -3.39 19.37
CA SER A 10 1.13 -3.62 20.78
C SER A 10 2.40 -4.07 21.51
N ALA A 11 2.34 -4.14 22.83
CA ALA A 11 3.46 -4.65 23.64
C ALA A 11 3.83 -6.11 23.27
N SER A 12 2.84 -6.92 22.87
CA SER A 12 3.03 -8.32 22.45
C SER A 12 3.35 -8.47 20.96
N SER A 13 3.09 -7.44 20.12
CA SER A 13 3.38 -7.44 18.68
C SER A 13 3.87 -6.05 18.24
N PRO A 14 5.14 -5.70 18.55
CA PRO A 14 5.64 -4.33 18.35
C PRO A 14 6.12 -4.07 16.93
N VAL A 15 5.90 -4.98 15.99
CA VAL A 15 6.49 -4.92 14.64
C VAL A 15 5.60 -4.21 13.61
N GLY A 16 4.35 -3.91 13.94
CA GLY A 16 3.45 -3.17 13.05
C GLY A 16 2.96 -4.00 11.85
N THR A 17 2.38 -5.17 12.12
CA THR A 17 1.72 -6.03 11.14
C THR A 17 0.62 -6.86 11.81
N ASP A 18 -0.46 -7.13 11.10
CA ASP A 18 -1.50 -8.09 11.48
C ASP A 18 -1.21 -9.51 10.96
N ASN A 19 -0.12 -9.69 10.19
CA ASN A 19 0.26 -10.93 9.52
C ASN A 19 -0.78 -11.46 8.51
N ARG A 20 -1.73 -10.63 8.09
CA ARG A 20 -2.76 -10.96 7.10
C ARG A 20 -2.35 -10.49 5.71
N PHE A 21 -3.23 -10.76 4.75
CA PHE A 21 -3.04 -10.40 3.35
C PHE A 21 -4.15 -9.44 2.93
N HIS A 22 -3.78 -8.39 2.21
CA HIS A 22 -4.67 -7.32 1.80
C HIS A 22 -4.39 -6.89 0.36
N ASN A 23 -5.45 -6.64 -0.40
CA ASN A 23 -5.34 -5.96 -1.67
C ASN A 23 -5.44 -4.45 -1.43
N VAL A 24 -4.32 -3.76 -1.55
CA VAL A 24 -4.23 -2.31 -1.40
C VAL A 24 -4.13 -1.58 -2.75
N GLY A 25 -4.36 -2.30 -3.85
CA GLY A 25 -4.44 -1.74 -5.19
C GLY A 25 -3.09 -1.56 -5.91
N VAL A 26 -1.97 -2.07 -5.38
CA VAL A 26 -0.66 -1.88 -6.03
C VAL A 26 -0.61 -2.60 -7.38
N SER A 27 -0.99 -3.87 -7.43
CA SER A 27 -1.03 -4.65 -8.67
C SER A 27 -1.94 -4.05 -9.75
N ALA A 28 -3.01 -3.35 -9.37
CA ALA A 28 -3.93 -2.70 -10.29
C ALA A 28 -3.31 -1.51 -11.05
N ARG A 29 -2.09 -1.10 -10.71
CA ARG A 29 -1.29 -0.14 -11.48
C ARG A 29 -0.76 -0.75 -12.79
N HIS A 30 -0.70 -2.07 -12.88
CA HIS A 30 -0.33 -2.80 -14.08
C HIS A 30 -1.55 -2.90 -15.00
N GLN A 31 -1.42 -2.41 -16.23
CA GLN A 31 -2.54 -2.33 -17.20
C GLN A 31 -3.22 -3.68 -17.48
N GLU A 32 -2.49 -4.78 -17.36
CA GLU A 32 -2.99 -6.14 -17.63
C GLU A 32 -3.57 -6.85 -16.41
N PHE A 33 -3.57 -6.22 -15.21
CA PHE A 33 -3.99 -6.87 -13.96
C PHE A 33 -5.41 -7.46 -14.02
N GLU A 34 -6.39 -6.67 -14.47
CA GLU A 34 -7.79 -7.13 -14.58
C GLU A 34 -7.93 -8.29 -15.57
N LYS A 35 -7.24 -8.21 -16.69
CA LYS A 35 -7.22 -9.28 -17.70
C LYS A 35 -6.57 -10.54 -17.15
N LEU A 36 -5.46 -10.41 -16.46
CA LEU A 36 -4.76 -11.52 -15.81
C LEU A 36 -5.66 -12.20 -14.75
N ALA A 37 -6.33 -11.40 -13.91
CA ALA A 37 -7.27 -11.92 -12.91
C ALA A 37 -8.44 -12.68 -13.55
N ASN A 38 -9.03 -12.15 -14.62
CA ASN A 38 -10.11 -12.80 -15.34
C ASN A 38 -9.63 -14.12 -15.98
N THR A 39 -8.47 -14.13 -16.63
CA THR A 39 -7.88 -15.35 -17.22
C THR A 39 -7.65 -16.42 -16.15
N ALA A 40 -7.11 -16.04 -15.00
CA ALA A 40 -6.88 -16.99 -13.90
C ALA A 40 -8.18 -17.56 -13.34
N LEU A 41 -9.24 -16.75 -13.23
CA LEU A 41 -10.56 -17.22 -12.80
C LEU A 41 -11.22 -18.14 -13.83
N GLU A 42 -11.09 -17.86 -15.12
CA GLU A 42 -11.60 -18.76 -16.20
C GLU A 42 -10.91 -20.13 -16.17
N ILE A 43 -9.58 -20.14 -15.96
CA ILE A 43 -8.79 -21.35 -15.83
C ILE A 43 -9.28 -22.18 -14.62
N LEU A 44 -9.52 -21.52 -13.48
CA LEU A 44 -10.09 -22.21 -12.30
C LEU A 44 -11.49 -22.76 -12.54
N ALA A 45 -12.37 -21.99 -13.19
CA ALA A 45 -13.74 -22.42 -13.46
C ALA A 45 -13.81 -23.67 -14.36
N LYS A 46 -12.82 -23.87 -15.21
CA LYS A 46 -12.68 -25.05 -16.07
C LYS A 46 -12.04 -26.27 -15.38
N ASN A 47 -11.80 -26.21 -14.06
CA ASN A 47 -11.03 -27.22 -13.32
C ASN A 47 -9.68 -27.52 -13.97
N ALA A 48 -9.01 -26.50 -14.46
CA ALA A 48 -7.75 -26.61 -15.15
C ALA A 48 -6.70 -27.34 -14.32
N SER A 49 -5.84 -28.04 -15.02
CA SER A 49 -4.74 -28.77 -14.40
C SER A 49 -3.72 -27.81 -13.76
N LYS A 50 -2.92 -28.36 -12.86
CA LYS A 50 -1.79 -27.61 -12.29
C LYS A 50 -0.85 -27.10 -13.39
N GLU A 51 -0.66 -27.89 -14.45
CA GLU A 51 0.20 -27.59 -15.58
C GLU A 51 -0.28 -26.34 -16.36
N GLU A 52 -1.58 -26.10 -16.44
CA GLU A 52 -2.12 -24.88 -17.09
C GLU A 52 -1.85 -23.64 -16.24
N LEU A 53 -1.96 -23.74 -14.91
CA LEU A 53 -1.59 -22.65 -14.00
C LEU A 53 -0.09 -22.40 -14.00
N ASP A 54 0.72 -23.45 -14.02
CA ASP A 54 2.18 -23.32 -14.10
C ASP A 54 2.60 -22.68 -15.44
N ARG A 55 1.89 -22.99 -16.53
CA ARG A 55 2.12 -22.31 -17.83
C ARG A 55 1.77 -20.83 -17.76
N LEU A 56 0.60 -20.50 -17.19
CA LEU A 56 0.22 -19.09 -16.98
C LEU A 56 1.30 -18.35 -16.16
N ALA A 57 1.87 -19.02 -15.15
CA ALA A 57 2.94 -18.46 -14.33
C ALA A 57 4.25 -18.20 -15.10
N LEU A 58 4.51 -18.97 -16.15
CA LEU A 58 5.70 -18.80 -16.99
C LEU A 58 5.51 -17.75 -18.10
N GLU A 59 4.27 -17.57 -18.56
CA GLU A 59 3.94 -16.71 -19.71
C GLU A 59 3.47 -15.32 -19.29
N THR A 60 3.13 -15.12 -18.02
CA THR A 60 2.55 -13.86 -17.52
C THR A 60 3.16 -13.46 -16.17
N ASP A 61 2.95 -12.22 -15.78
CA ASP A 61 3.32 -11.75 -14.43
C ASP A 61 2.27 -12.16 -13.38
N ILE A 62 2.07 -13.48 -13.25
CA ILE A 62 1.07 -14.06 -12.34
C ILE A 62 1.33 -13.67 -10.87
N SER A 63 2.56 -13.25 -10.53
CA SER A 63 2.91 -12.79 -9.18
C SER A 63 2.05 -11.63 -8.73
N GLU A 64 1.56 -10.81 -9.67
CA GLU A 64 0.64 -9.71 -9.39
C GLU A 64 -0.72 -10.15 -8.86
N LEU A 65 -1.10 -11.42 -9.02
CA LEU A 65 -2.29 -11.99 -8.39
C LEU A 65 -2.09 -12.28 -6.89
N GLY A 66 -0.86 -12.13 -6.38
CA GLY A 66 -0.54 -12.24 -4.97
C GLY A 66 -0.89 -13.60 -4.35
N ARG A 67 -1.51 -13.58 -3.18
CA ARG A 67 -1.88 -14.78 -2.43
C ARG A 67 -2.77 -15.76 -3.22
N PHE A 68 -3.58 -15.25 -4.15
CA PHE A 68 -4.44 -16.08 -5.00
C PHE A 68 -3.67 -17.21 -5.69
N VAL A 69 -2.44 -16.99 -6.12
CA VAL A 69 -1.60 -18.00 -6.78
C VAL A 69 -1.46 -19.27 -5.95
N VAL A 70 -1.46 -19.14 -4.62
CA VAL A 70 -1.31 -20.25 -3.68
C VAL A 70 -2.68 -20.80 -3.25
N THR A 71 -3.61 -19.91 -2.88
CA THR A 71 -4.89 -20.31 -2.28
C THR A 71 -5.96 -20.66 -3.30
N ARG A 72 -5.85 -20.11 -4.51
CA ARG A 72 -6.88 -20.18 -5.56
C ARG A 72 -8.25 -19.63 -5.11
N ASN A 73 -8.27 -18.86 -4.03
CA ASN A 73 -9.48 -18.20 -3.56
C ASN A 73 -9.60 -16.84 -4.27
N PRO A 74 -10.71 -16.56 -5.00
CA PRO A 74 -10.91 -15.30 -5.69
C PRO A 74 -10.81 -14.05 -4.80
N SER A 75 -11.11 -14.17 -3.50
CA SER A 75 -10.96 -13.06 -2.55
C SER A 75 -9.51 -12.71 -2.24
N ASP A 76 -8.55 -13.54 -2.62
CA ASP A 76 -7.12 -13.31 -2.40
C ASP A 76 -6.41 -12.71 -3.64
N ILE A 77 -7.17 -12.36 -4.69
CA ILE A 77 -6.61 -11.74 -5.91
C ILE A 77 -5.99 -10.37 -5.58
N GLY A 78 -4.71 -10.20 -5.91
CA GLY A 78 -3.96 -8.97 -5.64
C GLY A 78 -3.68 -8.71 -4.17
N ALA A 79 -3.92 -9.71 -3.30
CA ALA A 79 -3.66 -9.59 -1.87
C ALA A 79 -2.22 -9.99 -1.52
N PHE A 80 -1.50 -9.09 -0.84
CA PHE A 80 -0.14 -9.29 -0.37
C PHE A 80 -0.07 -9.19 1.16
N LYS A 81 0.92 -9.85 1.73
CA LYS A 81 1.09 -9.85 3.18
C LYS A 81 1.42 -8.46 3.70
N THR A 82 0.74 -8.03 4.76
CA THR A 82 1.10 -6.83 5.50
C THR A 82 2.54 -6.94 6.00
N SER A 83 3.43 -6.13 5.45
CA SER A 83 4.81 -6.04 5.92
C SER A 83 4.88 -5.30 7.25
N GLN A 84 5.92 -5.59 8.03
CA GLN A 84 6.22 -4.80 9.23
C GLN A 84 6.64 -3.37 8.84
N VAL A 85 6.36 -2.40 9.72
CA VAL A 85 6.80 -1.02 9.53
C VAL A 85 8.03 -0.63 10.36
N ARG A 86 8.56 -1.55 11.18
CA ARG A 86 9.82 -1.32 11.89
C ARG A 86 10.96 -1.21 10.89
N ASN A 87 11.81 -0.19 11.08
CA ASN A 87 12.93 0.17 10.18
C ASN A 87 12.49 0.55 8.75
N VAL A 88 11.21 0.88 8.55
CA VAL A 88 10.68 1.21 7.22
C VAL A 88 11.42 2.36 6.54
N GLY A 89 11.99 3.29 7.32
CA GLY A 89 12.77 4.42 6.78
C GLY A 89 14.01 4.02 5.97
N VAL A 90 14.55 2.81 6.19
CA VAL A 90 15.79 2.34 5.53
C VAL A 90 15.58 1.13 4.61
N THR A 91 14.32 0.82 4.25
CA THR A 91 13.99 -0.37 3.44
C THR A 91 13.39 -0.05 2.07
N ALA A 92 13.64 1.16 1.56
CA ALA A 92 13.25 1.48 0.18
C ALA A 92 13.95 0.57 -0.85
N PRO A 93 13.32 0.26 -2.01
CA PRO A 93 12.01 0.71 -2.45
C PRO A 93 10.86 -0.04 -1.77
N TYR A 94 9.63 0.52 -1.87
CA TYR A 94 8.45 0.05 -1.17
C TYR A 94 7.48 -0.66 -2.09
N MET A 95 6.49 -1.32 -1.48
CA MET A 95 5.50 -2.25 -2.02
C MET A 95 6.14 -3.59 -2.41
N HIS A 96 5.31 -4.58 -2.76
CA HIS A 96 5.78 -5.92 -3.11
C HIS A 96 6.62 -5.95 -4.41
N ASP A 97 6.33 -4.99 -5.31
CA ASP A 97 6.97 -4.83 -6.62
C ASP A 97 8.12 -3.80 -6.63
N GLY A 98 8.36 -3.12 -5.50
CA GLY A 98 9.38 -2.06 -5.41
C GLY A 98 9.03 -0.80 -6.21
N SER A 99 7.77 -0.63 -6.65
CA SER A 99 7.37 0.47 -7.55
C SER A 99 7.38 1.85 -6.91
N MET A 100 7.47 1.94 -5.59
CA MET A 100 7.46 3.20 -4.85
C MET A 100 8.83 3.46 -4.23
N ALA A 101 9.48 4.52 -4.70
CA ALA A 101 10.86 4.83 -4.31
C ALA A 101 10.96 5.58 -2.98
N THR A 102 9.87 6.19 -2.52
CA THR A 102 9.85 7.04 -1.32
C THR A 102 8.63 6.75 -0.45
N LEU A 103 8.73 7.05 0.85
CA LEU A 103 7.56 6.99 1.75
C LEU A 103 6.51 8.03 1.36
N TRP A 104 6.86 9.14 0.70
CA TRP A 104 5.89 10.07 0.12
C TRP A 104 5.05 9.39 -0.95
N ASP A 105 5.66 8.60 -1.87
CA ASP A 105 4.93 7.84 -2.89
C ASP A 105 3.95 6.85 -2.24
N VAL A 106 4.38 6.20 -1.14
CA VAL A 106 3.54 5.26 -0.36
C VAL A 106 2.34 5.96 0.26
N ILE A 107 2.57 7.10 0.93
CA ILE A 107 1.47 7.84 1.55
C ILE A 107 0.53 8.43 0.51
N ASP A 108 1.03 8.89 -0.65
CA ASP A 108 0.18 9.36 -1.75
C ASP A 108 -0.70 8.26 -2.31
N HIS A 109 -0.16 7.04 -2.43
CA HIS A 109 -0.95 5.89 -2.84
C HIS A 109 -2.14 5.64 -1.90
N TYR A 110 -1.91 5.64 -0.58
CA TYR A 110 -2.99 5.51 0.38
C TYR A 110 -3.88 6.76 0.46
N ASN A 111 -3.31 7.95 0.27
CA ASN A 111 -4.06 9.20 0.31
C ASN A 111 -5.12 9.29 -0.79
N LYS A 112 -4.84 8.73 -1.98
CA LYS A 112 -5.82 8.61 -3.06
C LYS A 112 -6.80 7.43 -2.91
N GLY A 113 -6.58 6.53 -1.95
CA GLY A 113 -7.42 5.33 -1.74
C GLY A 113 -6.94 4.10 -2.51
N GLY A 114 -5.64 3.98 -2.75
CA GLY A 114 -5.07 2.90 -3.57
C GLY A 114 -5.39 3.06 -5.06
N GLU A 115 -5.20 2.00 -5.85
CA GLU A 115 -5.69 1.95 -7.22
C GLU A 115 -6.98 1.14 -7.26
N ALA A 116 -8.04 1.73 -7.83
CA ALA A 116 -9.36 1.14 -7.87
C ALA A 116 -9.34 -0.17 -8.68
N ASN A 117 -9.84 -1.25 -8.08
CA ASN A 117 -10.07 -2.53 -8.73
C ASN A 117 -11.15 -3.30 -7.98
N ARG A 118 -11.76 -4.29 -8.63
CA ARG A 118 -12.88 -5.04 -8.05
C ARG A 118 -12.55 -5.90 -6.82
N TYR A 119 -11.27 -6.10 -6.55
CA TYR A 119 -10.76 -6.92 -5.43
C TYR A 119 -10.14 -6.07 -4.33
N LEU A 120 -10.21 -4.73 -4.43
CA LEU A 120 -9.67 -3.81 -3.44
C LEU A 120 -10.32 -4.03 -2.07
N ASP A 121 -9.51 -4.09 -1.00
CA ASP A 121 -10.03 -4.21 0.35
C ASP A 121 -10.92 -3.02 0.73
N GLY A 122 -12.10 -3.31 1.30
CA GLY A 122 -13.10 -2.29 1.61
C GLY A 122 -12.71 -1.25 2.68
N GLY A 123 -11.53 -1.40 3.29
CA GLY A 123 -10.96 -0.40 4.21
C GLY A 123 -10.00 0.58 3.53
N ILE A 124 -9.72 0.41 2.24
CA ILE A 124 -8.84 1.27 1.45
C ILE A 124 -9.69 2.36 0.79
N GLU A 125 -9.67 3.55 1.38
CA GLU A 125 -10.46 4.71 0.97
C GLU A 125 -9.57 5.95 0.94
N PRO A 126 -9.89 6.99 0.13
CA PRO A 126 -9.15 8.25 0.14
C PRO A 126 -9.06 8.86 1.55
N LEU A 127 -7.87 9.25 1.95
CA LEU A 127 -7.61 9.81 3.28
C LEU A 127 -7.77 11.33 3.31
N ASN A 128 -7.64 12.00 2.16
CA ASN A 128 -7.70 13.45 2.00
C ASN A 128 -6.72 14.21 2.90
N LEU A 129 -5.53 13.67 3.09
CA LEU A 129 -4.45 14.33 3.83
C LEU A 129 -3.91 15.52 3.04
N SER A 130 -3.65 16.62 3.74
CA SER A 130 -2.89 17.76 3.23
C SER A 130 -1.42 17.41 3.08
N GLU A 131 -0.67 18.21 2.31
CA GLU A 131 0.78 18.03 2.13
C GLU A 131 1.54 18.09 3.46
N ALA A 132 1.12 18.95 4.40
CA ALA A 132 1.69 19.02 5.73
C ALA A 132 1.49 17.69 6.48
N GLU A 133 0.27 17.14 6.49
CA GLU A 133 -0.04 15.88 7.16
C GLU A 133 0.67 14.68 6.50
N VAL A 134 0.82 14.69 5.16
CA VAL A 134 1.65 13.69 4.46
C VAL A 134 3.09 13.76 4.94
N THR A 135 3.67 14.95 5.02
CA THR A 135 5.05 15.16 5.46
C THR A 135 5.26 14.75 6.92
N GLU A 136 4.31 15.09 7.80
CA GLU A 136 4.34 14.70 9.22
C GLU A 136 4.24 13.19 9.39
N LEU A 137 3.36 12.53 8.61
CA LEU A 137 3.22 11.08 8.65
C LEU A 137 4.49 10.37 8.15
N VAL A 138 5.12 10.89 7.09
CA VAL A 138 6.40 10.39 6.61
C VAL A 138 7.47 10.56 7.68
N ALA A 139 7.56 11.74 8.32
CA ALA A 139 8.50 11.98 9.42
C ALA A 139 8.29 10.98 10.57
N PHE A 140 7.03 10.71 10.93
CA PHE A 140 6.70 9.67 11.92
C PHE A 140 7.21 8.29 11.48
N LEU A 141 7.03 7.88 10.23
CA LEU A 141 7.52 6.59 9.75
C LEU A 141 9.04 6.44 9.85
N PHE A 142 9.79 7.53 9.63
CA PHE A 142 11.24 7.53 9.84
C PHE A 142 11.62 7.33 11.33
N THR A 143 10.78 7.73 12.28
CA THR A 143 11.03 7.50 13.73
C THR A 143 10.91 6.03 14.13
N LEU A 144 10.31 5.18 13.29
CA LEU A 144 10.21 3.74 13.54
C LEU A 144 11.50 2.98 13.26
N THR A 145 12.57 3.69 12.91
CA THR A 145 13.89 3.13 12.64
C THR A 145 14.71 3.04 13.94
N ASP A 146 15.33 1.89 14.16
CA ASP A 146 16.21 1.61 15.30
C ASP A 146 17.43 2.53 15.29
N ASP A 147 17.85 3.02 16.46
CA ASP A 147 18.97 3.94 16.63
C ASP A 147 20.30 3.42 16.06
N ARG A 148 20.47 2.11 15.96
CA ARG A 148 21.63 1.49 15.30
C ARG A 148 21.75 1.88 13.81
N PHE A 149 20.66 2.29 13.20
CA PHE A 149 20.62 2.74 11.80
C PHE A 149 20.44 4.26 11.66
N ALA A 150 20.66 5.04 12.73
CA ALA A 150 20.38 6.48 12.74
C ALA A 150 21.05 7.26 11.58
N ASN A 151 22.31 6.95 11.27
CA ASN A 151 23.02 7.60 10.16
C ASN A 151 22.43 7.24 8.79
N SER A 152 22.15 5.95 8.56
CA SER A 152 21.52 5.47 7.33
C SER A 152 20.11 6.03 7.18
N ASN A 153 19.35 6.09 8.29
CA ASN A 153 18.01 6.65 8.32
C ASN A 153 17.99 8.13 7.93
N ARG A 154 18.92 8.91 8.45
CA ARG A 154 19.05 10.33 8.09
C ARG A 154 19.40 10.53 6.61
N ALA A 155 20.39 9.79 6.13
CA ALA A 155 20.81 9.85 4.73
C ALA A 155 19.68 9.45 3.79
N GLU A 156 18.92 8.39 4.16
CA GLU A 156 17.80 7.92 3.37
C GLU A 156 16.62 8.89 3.38
N MET A 157 16.32 9.52 4.52
CA MET A 157 15.31 10.56 4.61
C MET A 157 15.63 11.75 3.69
N ASP A 158 16.89 12.19 3.68
CA ASP A 158 17.31 13.30 2.81
C ASP A 158 17.25 12.91 1.34
N ARG A 159 17.66 11.69 0.98
CA ARG A 159 17.55 11.16 -0.38
C ARG A 159 16.08 11.11 -0.84
N GLN A 160 15.21 10.54 -0.03
CA GLN A 160 13.78 10.42 -0.38
C GLN A 160 13.11 11.79 -0.47
N ARG A 161 13.46 12.73 0.41
CA ARG A 161 12.94 14.12 0.34
C ARG A 161 13.31 14.79 -0.99
N GLN A 162 14.55 14.64 -1.45
CA GLN A 162 15.00 15.18 -2.73
C GLN A 162 14.25 14.56 -3.91
N LEU A 163 14.05 13.23 -3.90
CA LEU A 163 13.29 12.52 -4.94
C LEU A 163 11.81 12.94 -4.93
N ALA A 164 11.21 13.04 -3.76
CA ALA A 164 9.82 13.47 -3.62
C ALA A 164 9.63 14.90 -4.14
N ALA A 165 10.53 15.83 -3.83
CA ALA A 165 10.47 17.19 -4.32
C ALA A 165 10.56 17.29 -5.85
N GLN A 166 11.28 16.39 -6.52
CA GLN A 166 11.34 16.33 -7.98
C GLN A 166 10.06 15.77 -8.63
N ARG A 167 9.42 14.79 -7.97
CA ARG A 167 8.25 14.08 -8.50
C ARG A 167 6.91 14.72 -8.12
N ARG A 168 6.91 15.43 -7.01
CA ARG A 168 5.76 16.10 -6.41
C ARG A 168 6.10 17.58 -6.28
N PRO A 169 6.08 18.36 -7.40
CA PRO A 169 6.27 19.79 -7.28
C PRO A 169 5.17 20.32 -6.38
N PHE A 170 5.54 20.78 -5.18
CA PHE A 170 4.63 21.39 -4.23
C PHE A 170 3.99 22.61 -4.90
N ARG A 171 2.72 22.50 -5.19
CA ARG A 171 1.92 23.64 -5.59
C ARG A 171 1.31 24.21 -4.32
N ASP A 172 1.94 25.24 -3.77
CA ASP A 172 1.37 26.00 -2.63
C ASP A 172 -0.03 26.53 -2.95
N GLU A 173 -0.36 26.68 -4.22
CA GLU A 173 -1.68 27.09 -4.72
C GLU A 173 -2.78 26.01 -4.51
N ASP A 174 -2.44 24.72 -4.49
CA ASP A 174 -3.43 23.65 -4.26
C ASP A 174 -3.84 23.54 -2.78
N VAL A 175 -2.99 23.97 -1.87
CA VAL A 175 -3.27 23.99 -0.42
C VAL A 175 -4.24 25.13 -0.07
N ALA A 176 -4.11 26.28 -0.72
CA ALA A 176 -4.97 27.44 -0.49
C ALA A 176 -6.39 27.28 -1.07
N SER A 177 -6.57 26.43 -2.08
CA SER A 177 -7.87 26.22 -2.74
C SER A 177 -8.74 25.12 -2.12
N ARG A 178 -8.18 24.26 -1.27
CA ARG A 178 -8.96 23.25 -0.55
C ARG A 178 -9.67 23.88 0.62
N LYS A 179 -10.97 24.17 0.46
CA LYS A 179 -11.86 24.48 1.58
C LYS A 179 -11.78 23.30 2.55
N VAL A 180 -11.15 23.53 3.69
CA VAL A 180 -11.21 22.61 4.84
C VAL A 180 -12.68 22.55 5.23
N LEU A 181 -13.37 21.47 4.88
CA LEU A 181 -14.70 21.21 5.44
C LEU A 181 -14.49 20.95 6.94
N PRO A 182 -15.21 21.65 7.81
CA PRO A 182 -15.11 21.42 9.24
C PRO A 182 -15.43 19.95 9.54
N PHE A 183 -14.60 19.32 10.37
CA PHE A 183 -14.85 17.99 10.88
C PHE A 183 -16.17 18.02 11.69
N GLU A 184 -17.23 17.45 11.14
CA GLU A 184 -18.44 17.18 11.92
C GLU A 184 -18.26 15.81 12.61
N PRO A 185 -18.17 15.77 13.95
CA PRO A 185 -18.16 14.51 14.67
C PRO A 185 -19.46 13.77 14.39
N ARG A 186 -19.36 12.54 13.88
CA ARG A 186 -20.53 11.67 13.73
C ARG A 186 -21.26 11.59 15.06
N ALA A 187 -22.53 11.95 15.06
CA ALA A 187 -23.41 11.79 16.20
C ALA A 187 -23.34 10.32 16.68
N THR A 188 -22.90 10.14 17.91
CA THR A 188 -22.93 8.85 18.58
C THR A 188 -24.38 8.43 18.75
N GLY A 189 -24.87 7.62 17.83
CA GLY A 189 -26.16 6.96 17.97
C GLY A 189 -26.11 6.07 19.20
N LYS A 190 -26.91 6.44 20.22
CA LYS A 190 -27.23 5.57 21.36
C LYS A 190 -27.86 4.28 20.83
N ARG A 191 -27.25 3.13 21.15
CA ARG A 191 -27.97 1.89 21.46
C ARG A 191 -27.30 1.24 22.64
#